data_4d745bc918bfb0049e1482ab671167e4
#
_entry.id   4d745bc918bfb0049e1482ab671167e4
#
_cell.length_a   1.000
_cell.length_b   1.000
_cell.length_c   1.000
_cell.angle_alpha   90.00
_cell.angle_beta   90.00
_cell.angle_gamma   90.00
#
_symmetry.space_group_name_H-M   'P 1'
#
loop_
_entity.id
_entity.type
_entity.pdbx_description
1 polymer ?
#
loop_
_entity_poly.entity_id
_entity_poly.type
_entity_poly.pdbx_seq_one_letter_code
_entity_poly.pdbx_strand_id
1 'polypeptide(L)'
;GCQNATYQASKLPPEFAASRIEGSRKVDLSSLAKTSVRSEAIYPGDVLEVTIATGLEEKSPESWPLRVTDAGDVGVPLVGPVHVAGLLLPDAEQLIRRECITRRLYRDPQVSVLLRNRKTIRVSVVGAVAKPGTYDLPAINSDLLAALIAAGGLTEAASTIVEIRSVPDAVAASYTAGDPRQTLAQTGSVRVDLIAAGQGLSPDYRIDDGSVIMVREHEPKTIQVIGLVRKPDQLEIPPDKEVRLLDAIAMAGGLTQELADK
;
A
#
# COMPACT_ATOMS: atom_id res chain seq x y z
N GLY A 1 16.37 -45.65 34.94
CA GLY A 1 16.33 -46.25 33.62
C GLY A 1 15.66 -45.27 32.66
N CYS A 2 16.40 -44.70 31.68
CA CYS A 2 15.87 -43.90 30.61
C CYS A 2 15.08 -44.87 29.67
N GLN A 3 13.77 -44.83 29.68
CA GLN A 3 12.96 -45.49 28.68
C GLN A 3 13.08 -44.67 27.40
N ASN A 4 13.87 -45.14 26.43
CA ASN A 4 13.84 -44.59 25.08
C ASN A 4 12.48 -44.96 24.45
N ALA A 5 11.59 -44.00 24.42
CA ALA A 5 10.32 -44.15 23.70
C ALA A 5 10.62 -44.18 22.19
N THR A 6 10.46 -45.38 21.60
CA THR A 6 10.59 -45.56 20.14
C THR A 6 9.22 -45.32 19.53
N TYR A 7 9.09 -44.28 18.72
CA TYR A 7 7.85 -43.95 18.00
C TYR A 7 7.92 -44.48 16.56
N GLN A 8 6.85 -45.14 16.12
CA GLN A 8 6.69 -45.45 14.70
C GLN A 8 6.13 -44.22 13.97
N ALA A 9 6.63 -43.92 12.80
CA ALA A 9 6.21 -42.74 12.02
C ALA A 9 4.70 -42.68 11.75
N SER A 10 4.04 -43.85 11.68
CA SER A 10 2.58 -43.97 11.52
C SER A 10 1.76 -43.70 12.79
N LYS A 11 2.43 -43.64 13.94
CA LYS A 11 1.81 -43.47 15.28
C LYS A 11 2.48 -42.32 16.06
N LEU A 12 2.94 -41.32 15.35
CA LEU A 12 3.54 -40.13 15.98
C LEU A 12 2.46 -39.37 16.79
N PRO A 13 2.70 -39.07 18.08
CA PRO A 13 1.79 -38.25 18.86
C PRO A 13 1.58 -36.87 18.21
N PRO A 14 0.39 -36.25 18.34
CA PRO A 14 0.08 -34.97 17.71
C PRO A 14 0.99 -33.81 18.17
N GLU A 15 1.63 -33.94 19.31
CA GLU A 15 2.63 -33.00 19.82
C GLU A 15 3.89 -32.87 18.96
N PHE A 16 4.19 -33.93 18.15
CA PHE A 16 5.28 -33.92 17.17
C PHE A 16 4.82 -33.56 15.76
N ALA A 17 3.52 -33.30 15.57
CA ALA A 17 3.01 -32.81 14.30
C ALA A 17 3.50 -31.37 14.12
N ALA A 18 4.31 -31.13 13.11
CA ALA A 18 4.66 -29.76 12.71
C ALA A 18 3.39 -29.00 12.34
N SER A 19 3.26 -27.76 12.78
CA SER A 19 2.21 -26.87 12.31
C SER A 19 2.20 -26.89 10.79
N ARG A 20 1.04 -27.11 10.19
CA ARG A 20 0.90 -27.09 8.73
C ARG A 20 1.44 -25.76 8.23
N ILE A 21 2.54 -25.82 7.51
CA ILE A 21 3.10 -24.64 6.89
C ILE A 21 2.13 -24.31 5.75
N GLU A 22 1.34 -23.27 5.89
CA GLU A 22 0.67 -22.67 4.75
C GLU A 22 1.79 -22.20 3.85
N GLY A 23 1.96 -22.90 2.71
CA GLY A 23 2.99 -22.60 1.74
C GLY A 23 2.89 -21.12 1.39
N SER A 24 4.03 -20.47 1.22
CA SER A 24 4.10 -19.08 0.77
C SER A 24 3.42 -19.01 -0.60
N ARG A 25 2.12 -18.73 -0.60
CA ARG A 25 1.40 -18.44 -1.83
C ARG A 25 2.02 -17.16 -2.38
N LYS A 26 2.41 -17.19 -3.65
CA LYS A 26 2.75 -15.96 -4.38
C LYS A 26 1.59 -14.99 -4.14
N VAL A 27 1.89 -13.85 -3.55
CA VAL A 27 0.89 -12.82 -3.31
C VAL A 27 0.43 -12.31 -4.67
N ASP A 28 -0.80 -12.65 -5.04
CA ASP A 28 -1.41 -12.10 -6.24
C ASP A 28 -1.88 -10.68 -5.94
N LEU A 29 -1.04 -9.70 -6.27
CA LEU A 29 -1.35 -8.29 -6.08
C LEU A 29 -2.57 -7.85 -6.90
N SER A 30 -2.95 -8.57 -7.96
CA SER A 30 -4.13 -8.24 -8.75
C SER A 30 -5.43 -8.39 -7.95
N SER A 31 -5.44 -9.28 -6.96
CA SER A 31 -6.57 -9.47 -6.04
C SER A 31 -6.80 -8.27 -5.11
N LEU A 32 -5.78 -7.42 -4.91
CA LEU A 32 -5.87 -6.18 -4.14
C LEU A 32 -6.42 -5.02 -4.96
N ALA A 33 -6.46 -5.16 -6.30
CA ALA A 33 -6.98 -4.13 -7.19
C ALA A 33 -8.50 -4.01 -7.02
N LYS A 34 -8.90 -3.07 -6.18
CA LYS A 34 -10.30 -2.68 -6.04
C LYS A 34 -10.69 -1.68 -7.12
N THR A 35 -11.99 -1.57 -7.34
CA THR A 35 -12.66 -0.75 -8.36
C THR A 35 -11.96 0.59 -8.58
N SER A 36 -11.62 0.88 -9.84
CA SER A 36 -11.02 2.14 -10.25
C SER A 36 -11.89 3.33 -9.79
N VAL A 37 -11.31 4.18 -8.96
CA VAL A 37 -11.92 5.47 -8.61
C VAL A 37 -12.06 6.28 -9.89
N ARG A 38 -13.16 7.04 -10.03
CA ARG A 38 -13.35 7.93 -11.18
C ARG A 38 -12.22 8.95 -11.23
N SER A 39 -11.26 8.71 -12.09
CA SER A 39 -10.04 9.53 -12.19
C SER A 39 -10.31 10.97 -12.67
N GLU A 40 -11.50 11.22 -13.21
CA GLU A 40 -11.90 12.51 -13.78
C GLU A 40 -12.64 13.43 -12.79
N ALA A 41 -13.06 12.92 -11.62
CA ALA A 41 -13.71 13.76 -10.63
C ALA A 41 -12.70 14.69 -9.92
N ILE A 42 -13.21 15.83 -9.47
CA ILE A 42 -12.45 16.83 -8.71
C ILE A 42 -12.44 16.43 -7.23
N TYR A 43 -11.28 16.57 -6.60
CA TYR A 43 -11.10 16.22 -5.17
C TYR A 43 -10.50 17.37 -4.36
N PRO A 44 -10.74 17.41 -3.05
CA PRO A 44 -10.11 18.36 -2.15
C PRO A 44 -8.59 18.34 -2.25
N GLY A 45 -7.98 19.51 -2.42
CA GLY A 45 -6.56 19.71 -2.59
C GLY A 45 -6.06 19.69 -4.04
N ASP A 46 -6.91 19.34 -5.02
CA ASP A 46 -6.58 19.48 -6.45
C ASP A 46 -6.40 20.97 -6.81
N VAL A 47 -5.58 21.23 -7.81
CA VAL A 47 -5.41 22.56 -8.39
C VAL A 47 -6.07 22.57 -9.77
N LEU A 48 -7.10 23.43 -9.89
CA LEU A 48 -7.81 23.63 -11.13
C LEU A 48 -7.32 24.93 -11.79
N GLU A 49 -7.28 24.95 -13.10
CA GLU A 49 -7.10 26.15 -13.88
C GLU A 49 -8.46 26.56 -14.44
N VAL A 50 -8.99 27.66 -13.93
CA VAL A 50 -10.31 28.18 -14.30
C VAL A 50 -10.12 29.39 -15.19
N THR A 51 -10.73 29.35 -16.38
CA THR A 51 -10.72 30.43 -17.35
C THR A 51 -12.17 30.90 -17.57
N ILE A 52 -12.40 32.20 -17.48
CA ILE A 52 -13.71 32.79 -17.76
C ILE A 52 -13.54 33.79 -18.88
N ALA A 53 -14.22 33.56 -19.99
CA ALA A 53 -14.22 34.41 -21.15
C ALA A 53 -15.62 35.05 -21.37
N THR A 54 -15.67 36.34 -21.58
CA THR A 54 -16.91 37.09 -21.81
C THR A 54 -17.10 37.48 -23.28
N GLY A 55 -16.05 37.25 -24.11
CA GLY A 55 -16.06 37.65 -25.52
C GLY A 55 -15.81 39.15 -25.75
N LEU A 56 -15.52 39.90 -24.69
CA LEU A 56 -15.24 41.34 -24.72
C LEU A 56 -13.77 41.66 -24.46
N GLU A 57 -12.96 40.64 -24.24
CA GLU A 57 -11.56 40.78 -23.94
C GLU A 57 -10.77 41.16 -25.20
N GLU A 58 -10.00 42.26 -25.14
CA GLU A 58 -9.02 42.64 -26.18
C GLU A 58 -7.77 41.75 -26.16
N LYS A 59 -7.58 40.97 -25.11
CA LYS A 59 -6.49 40.03 -24.90
C LYS A 59 -7.02 38.64 -24.59
N SER A 60 -6.12 37.65 -24.53
CA SER A 60 -6.49 36.31 -24.08
C SER A 60 -7.22 36.34 -22.74
N PRO A 61 -8.28 35.52 -22.56
CA PRO A 61 -9.00 35.45 -21.31
C PRO A 61 -8.05 35.07 -20.15
N GLU A 62 -8.29 35.68 -18.99
CA GLU A 62 -7.48 35.38 -17.80
C GLU A 62 -7.79 33.99 -17.27
N SER A 63 -6.73 33.24 -16.97
CA SER A 63 -6.83 31.95 -16.30
C SER A 63 -6.24 32.03 -14.90
N TRP A 64 -6.92 31.42 -13.94
CA TRP A 64 -6.52 31.41 -12.54
C TRP A 64 -6.25 29.99 -12.06
N PRO A 65 -5.05 29.69 -11.52
CA PRO A 65 -4.79 28.46 -10.81
C PRO A 65 -5.44 28.54 -9.42
N LEU A 66 -6.48 27.74 -9.21
CA LEU A 66 -7.28 27.76 -7.99
C LEU A 66 -7.21 26.40 -7.31
N ARG A 67 -6.94 26.40 -6.00
CA ARG A 67 -6.91 25.18 -5.20
C ARG A 67 -8.28 24.87 -4.64
N VAL A 68 -8.70 23.62 -4.75
CA VAL A 68 -9.89 23.11 -4.08
C VAL A 68 -9.59 22.98 -2.59
N THR A 69 -10.40 23.60 -1.75
CA THR A 69 -10.27 23.56 -0.29
C THR A 69 -10.62 22.18 0.25
N ASP A 70 -10.30 21.91 1.52
CA ASP A 70 -10.68 20.66 2.20
C ASP A 70 -12.21 20.52 2.34
N ALA A 71 -12.95 21.63 2.32
CA ALA A 71 -14.42 21.67 2.25
C ALA A 71 -14.96 21.32 0.87
N GLY A 72 -14.09 21.20 -0.16
CA GLY A 72 -14.49 20.91 -1.53
C GLY A 72 -14.86 22.14 -2.37
N ASP A 73 -14.58 23.33 -1.88
CA ASP A 73 -14.91 24.59 -2.54
C ASP A 73 -13.72 25.13 -3.33
N VAL A 74 -13.98 25.78 -4.44
CA VAL A 74 -13.00 26.57 -5.18
C VAL A 74 -13.38 28.06 -5.11
N GLY A 75 -12.41 28.91 -4.76
CA GLY A 75 -12.61 30.36 -4.69
C GLY A 75 -12.44 31.01 -6.06
N VAL A 76 -13.51 31.10 -6.84
CA VAL A 76 -13.48 31.73 -8.16
C VAL A 76 -13.48 33.25 -8.03
N PRO A 77 -12.51 33.98 -8.66
CA PRO A 77 -12.47 35.43 -8.59
C PRO A 77 -13.80 36.08 -8.97
N LEU A 78 -14.23 37.11 -8.23
CA LEU A 78 -15.51 37.82 -8.35
C LEU A 78 -16.75 36.97 -8.02
N VAL A 79 -16.74 35.67 -8.30
CA VAL A 79 -17.86 34.75 -8.04
C VAL A 79 -17.88 34.33 -6.57
N GLY A 80 -16.71 34.09 -5.96
CA GLY A 80 -16.58 33.58 -4.61
C GLY A 80 -16.49 32.05 -4.53
N PRO A 81 -16.79 31.44 -3.35
CA PRO A 81 -16.68 30.00 -3.17
C PRO A 81 -17.79 29.27 -3.95
N VAL A 82 -17.38 28.20 -4.68
CA VAL A 82 -18.24 27.29 -5.43
C VAL A 82 -17.86 25.86 -5.08
N HIS A 83 -18.83 25.03 -4.68
CA HIS A 83 -18.58 23.64 -4.31
C HIS A 83 -18.42 22.77 -5.55
N VAL A 84 -17.21 22.24 -5.76
CA VAL A 84 -16.86 21.47 -6.97
C VAL A 84 -16.39 20.05 -6.68
N ALA A 85 -16.17 19.71 -5.41
CA ALA A 85 -15.71 18.37 -5.04
C ALA A 85 -16.73 17.28 -5.45
N GLY A 86 -16.23 16.18 -6.01
CA GLY A 86 -17.05 15.07 -6.51
C GLY A 86 -17.66 15.29 -7.90
N LEU A 87 -17.57 16.50 -8.47
CA LEU A 87 -18.05 16.79 -9.81
C LEU A 87 -17.00 16.40 -10.85
N LEU A 88 -17.47 16.10 -12.05
CA LEU A 88 -16.63 16.03 -13.24
C LEU A 88 -16.27 17.44 -13.71
N LEU A 89 -15.19 17.59 -14.45
CA LEU A 89 -14.76 18.90 -14.97
C LEU A 89 -15.87 19.63 -15.75
N PRO A 90 -16.61 18.97 -16.69
CA PRO A 90 -17.70 19.62 -17.41
C PRO A 90 -18.86 20.08 -16.50
N ASP A 91 -19.15 19.32 -15.45
CA ASP A 91 -20.21 19.68 -14.50
C ASP A 91 -19.80 20.89 -13.65
N ALA A 92 -18.53 20.96 -13.27
CA ALA A 92 -17.96 22.12 -12.57
C ALA A 92 -17.99 23.39 -13.46
N GLU A 93 -17.67 23.28 -14.76
CA GLU A 93 -17.80 24.39 -15.71
C GLU A 93 -19.23 24.95 -15.75
N GLN A 94 -20.21 24.05 -15.88
CA GLN A 94 -21.63 24.44 -15.91
C GLN A 94 -22.09 25.07 -14.60
N LEU A 95 -21.59 24.56 -13.47
CA LEU A 95 -21.92 25.10 -12.15
C LEU A 95 -21.35 26.51 -12.01
N ILE A 96 -20.07 26.71 -12.31
CA ILE A 96 -19.42 28.03 -12.22
C ILE A 96 -20.11 29.01 -13.17
N ARG A 97 -20.44 28.59 -14.39
CA ARG A 97 -21.20 29.41 -15.35
C ARG A 97 -22.53 29.87 -14.75
N ARG A 98 -23.31 28.95 -14.14
CA ARG A 98 -24.59 29.28 -13.50
C ARG A 98 -24.41 30.27 -12.37
N GLU A 99 -23.40 30.10 -11.52
CA GLU A 99 -23.09 31.04 -10.44
C GLU A 99 -22.74 32.44 -10.95
N CYS A 100 -21.95 32.52 -12.03
CA CYS A 100 -21.66 33.81 -12.70
C CYS A 100 -22.92 34.54 -13.15
N ILE A 101 -23.89 33.85 -13.75
CA ILE A 101 -25.15 34.41 -14.23
C ILE A 101 -26.06 34.77 -13.05
N THR A 102 -26.23 33.89 -12.07
CA THR A 102 -27.08 34.09 -10.88
C THR A 102 -26.66 35.32 -10.08
N ARG A 103 -25.35 35.50 -9.93
CA ARG A 103 -24.78 36.67 -9.24
C ARG A 103 -24.73 37.93 -10.11
N ARG A 104 -25.27 37.88 -11.34
CA ARG A 104 -25.32 38.99 -12.30
C ARG A 104 -23.95 39.58 -12.66
N LEU A 105 -22.89 38.77 -12.60
CA LEU A 105 -21.55 39.25 -12.92
C LEU A 105 -21.34 39.29 -14.44
N TYR A 106 -21.85 38.27 -15.13
CA TYR A 106 -21.73 38.12 -16.58
C TYR A 106 -23.07 37.66 -17.16
N ARG A 107 -23.38 38.07 -18.42
CA ARG A 107 -24.60 37.66 -19.09
C ARG A 107 -24.51 36.28 -19.74
N ASP A 108 -23.38 35.99 -20.39
CA ASP A 108 -23.13 34.72 -21.07
C ASP A 108 -21.63 34.38 -21.02
N PRO A 109 -21.08 34.00 -19.85
CA PRO A 109 -19.67 33.66 -19.74
C PRO A 109 -19.42 32.29 -20.33
N GLN A 110 -18.28 32.14 -21.04
CA GLN A 110 -17.71 30.83 -21.34
C GLN A 110 -16.72 30.46 -20.26
N VAL A 111 -16.98 29.37 -19.59
CA VAL A 111 -16.13 28.87 -18.48
C VAL A 111 -15.45 27.58 -18.93
N SER A 112 -14.14 27.53 -18.76
CA SER A 112 -13.34 26.31 -18.97
C SER A 112 -12.62 25.98 -17.66
N VAL A 113 -12.66 24.70 -17.29
CA VAL A 113 -12.01 24.18 -16.08
C VAL A 113 -11.08 23.05 -16.48
N LEU A 114 -9.79 23.22 -16.25
CA LEU A 114 -8.78 22.20 -16.50
C LEU A 114 -8.18 21.75 -15.16
N LEU A 115 -7.94 20.48 -15.03
CA LEU A 115 -7.18 19.95 -13.89
C LEU A 115 -5.69 20.18 -14.14
N ARG A 116 -5.09 21.09 -13.40
CA ARG A 116 -3.67 21.41 -13.51
C ARG A 116 -2.79 20.44 -12.75
N ASN A 117 -3.12 20.21 -11.47
CA ASN A 117 -2.38 19.31 -10.60
C ASN A 117 -3.31 18.54 -9.69
N ARG A 118 -3.10 17.24 -9.57
CA ARG A 118 -3.73 16.42 -8.53
C ARG A 118 -3.00 16.61 -7.20
N LYS A 119 -3.76 16.53 -6.09
CA LYS A 119 -3.14 16.41 -4.77
C LYS A 119 -2.40 15.09 -4.71
N THR A 120 -1.11 15.13 -4.40
CA THR A 120 -0.28 13.95 -4.13
C THR A 120 0.04 13.87 -2.65
N ILE A 121 0.27 12.66 -2.18
CA ILE A 121 0.86 12.35 -0.89
C ILE A 121 2.22 11.72 -1.11
N ARG A 122 3.12 11.91 -0.17
CA ARG A 122 4.46 11.34 -0.20
C ARG A 122 4.55 10.14 0.72
N VAL A 123 4.96 9.00 0.17
CA VAL A 123 5.05 7.73 0.89
C VAL A 123 6.45 7.15 0.71
N SER A 124 7.05 6.68 1.78
CA SER A 124 8.35 5.99 1.76
C SER A 124 8.13 4.48 1.80
N VAL A 125 8.65 3.76 0.80
CA VAL A 125 8.60 2.29 0.73
C VAL A 125 9.99 1.73 0.93
N VAL A 126 10.16 0.85 1.93
CA VAL A 126 11.46 0.29 2.32
C VAL A 126 11.38 -1.22 2.52
N GLY A 127 12.52 -1.90 2.44
CA GLY A 127 12.65 -3.35 2.66
C GLY A 127 12.60 -4.15 1.35
N ALA A 128 11.97 -5.31 1.37
CA ALA A 128 11.98 -6.30 0.30
C ALA A 128 11.06 -5.92 -0.88
N VAL A 129 11.30 -4.77 -1.51
CA VAL A 129 10.65 -4.31 -2.73
C VAL A 129 11.70 -4.11 -3.83
N ALA A 130 11.26 -4.14 -5.09
CA ALA A 130 12.18 -4.05 -6.23
C ALA A 130 12.98 -2.73 -6.24
N LYS A 131 12.33 -1.63 -5.85
CA LYS A 131 12.95 -0.29 -5.80
C LYS A 131 12.53 0.41 -4.51
N PRO A 132 13.31 0.29 -3.42
CA PRO A 132 13.06 1.08 -2.21
C PRO A 132 13.24 2.58 -2.49
N GLY A 133 12.37 3.41 -1.94
CA GLY A 133 12.43 4.86 -2.16
C GLY A 133 11.21 5.61 -1.65
N THR A 134 11.16 6.90 -1.96
CA THR A 134 10.03 7.77 -1.66
C THR A 134 9.26 8.04 -2.94
N TYR A 135 7.93 7.92 -2.87
CA TYR A 135 7.04 8.02 -4.02
C TYR A 135 5.95 9.05 -3.75
N ASP A 136 5.63 9.84 -4.77
CA ASP A 136 4.48 10.75 -4.75
C ASP A 136 3.29 10.01 -5.39
N LEU A 137 2.27 9.72 -4.59
CA LEU A 137 1.06 9.01 -5.01
C LEU A 137 -0.13 9.99 -5.07
N PRO A 138 -1.06 9.84 -6.03
CA PRO A 138 -2.30 10.60 -6.00
C PRO A 138 -3.07 10.32 -4.71
N ALA A 139 -3.45 11.37 -3.97
CA ALA A 139 -4.11 11.23 -2.67
C ALA A 139 -5.43 10.43 -2.72
N ILE A 140 -6.07 10.38 -3.89
CA ILE A 140 -7.32 9.64 -4.11
C ILE A 140 -7.13 8.12 -4.19
N ASN A 141 -5.98 7.67 -4.71
CA ASN A 141 -5.64 6.26 -4.88
C ASN A 141 -4.41 5.91 -4.02
N SER A 142 -4.33 6.49 -2.84
CA SER A 142 -3.24 6.25 -1.91
C SER A 142 -3.49 5.01 -1.07
N ASP A 143 -3.56 3.86 -1.73
CA ASP A 143 -3.65 2.57 -1.08
C ASP A 143 -2.29 1.84 -1.06
N LEU A 144 -2.22 0.76 -0.27
CA LEU A 144 -1.02 -0.06 -0.14
C LEU A 144 -0.58 -0.65 -1.49
N LEU A 145 -1.54 -1.03 -2.34
CA LEU A 145 -1.27 -1.60 -3.65
C LEU A 145 -0.57 -0.58 -4.56
N ALA A 146 -1.09 0.66 -4.62
CA ALA A 146 -0.49 1.71 -5.44
C ALA A 146 0.96 2.00 -5.03
N ALA A 147 1.24 2.00 -3.72
CA ALA A 147 2.59 2.19 -3.19
C ALA A 147 3.52 1.04 -3.58
N LEU A 148 3.06 -0.22 -3.46
CA LEU A 148 3.85 -1.38 -3.86
C LEU A 148 4.10 -1.42 -5.37
N ILE A 149 3.11 -1.07 -6.19
CA ILE A 149 3.28 -0.97 -7.65
C ILE A 149 4.30 0.12 -8.00
N ALA A 150 4.23 1.30 -7.36
CA ALA A 150 5.20 2.38 -7.57
C ALA A 150 6.63 1.94 -7.21
N ALA A 151 6.78 1.10 -6.17
CA ALA A 151 8.06 0.51 -5.77
C ALA A 151 8.52 -0.67 -6.68
N GLY A 152 7.78 -0.97 -7.76
CA GLY A 152 8.10 -2.04 -8.70
C GLY A 152 7.70 -3.44 -8.24
N GLY A 153 6.88 -3.55 -7.20
CA GLY A 153 6.42 -4.80 -6.64
C GLY A 153 7.33 -5.37 -5.54
N LEU A 154 6.96 -6.55 -5.07
CA LEU A 154 7.69 -7.30 -4.06
C LEU A 154 8.85 -8.07 -4.67
N THR A 155 9.94 -8.26 -3.93
CA THR A 155 11.01 -9.19 -4.31
C THR A 155 10.63 -10.63 -3.96
N GLU A 156 11.38 -11.61 -4.47
CA GLU A 156 11.19 -13.03 -4.12
C GLU A 156 11.46 -13.31 -2.63
N ALA A 157 12.29 -12.49 -2.01
CA ALA A 157 12.60 -12.56 -0.59
C ALA A 157 11.58 -11.84 0.31
N ALA A 158 10.51 -11.26 -0.27
CA ALA A 158 9.54 -10.50 0.51
C ALA A 158 8.64 -11.40 1.36
N SER A 159 8.40 -10.98 2.60
CA SER A 159 7.36 -11.56 3.45
C SER A 159 5.97 -11.11 3.00
N THR A 160 4.96 -11.91 3.33
CA THR A 160 3.54 -11.54 3.12
C THR A 160 3.06 -10.46 4.09
N ILE A 161 3.83 -10.17 5.13
CA ILE A 161 3.48 -9.20 6.16
C ILE A 161 4.16 -7.87 5.87
N VAL A 162 3.35 -6.83 5.69
CA VAL A 162 3.77 -5.45 5.51
C VAL A 162 3.41 -4.64 6.76
N GLU A 163 4.31 -3.79 7.21
CA GLU A 163 4.09 -2.87 8.32
C GLU A 163 3.94 -1.45 7.77
N ILE A 164 2.79 -0.83 8.03
CA ILE A 164 2.51 0.55 7.67
C ILE A 164 2.66 1.38 8.94
N ARG A 165 3.51 2.40 8.90
CA ARG A 165 3.66 3.40 9.97
C ARG A 165 3.17 4.72 9.45
N SER A 166 2.10 5.22 10.03
CA SER A 166 1.58 6.55 9.76
C SER A 166 1.91 7.47 10.94
N VAL A 167 2.25 8.70 10.62
CA VAL A 167 2.34 9.78 11.61
C VAL A 167 0.99 10.49 11.58
N PRO A 168 0.14 10.38 12.61
CA PRO A 168 -1.13 11.09 12.64
C PRO A 168 -0.93 12.60 12.49
N ASP A 169 -1.79 13.27 11.74
CA ASP A 169 -1.75 14.74 11.56
C ASP A 169 -1.72 15.51 12.88
N ALA A 170 -2.35 14.97 13.91
CA ALA A 170 -2.32 15.54 15.27
C ALA A 170 -0.91 15.59 15.88
N VAL A 171 -0.01 14.67 15.47
CA VAL A 171 1.39 14.64 15.94
C VAL A 171 2.23 15.64 15.14
N ALA A 172 1.97 15.80 13.84
CA ALA A 172 2.64 16.80 13.02
C ALA A 172 2.36 18.23 13.54
N ALA A 173 1.16 18.49 14.06
CA ALA A 173 0.79 19.77 14.68
C ALA A 173 1.44 19.98 16.05
N SER A 174 1.86 18.94 16.77
CA SER A 174 2.44 19.03 18.12
C SER A 174 3.96 19.21 18.14
N TYR A 175 4.63 19.14 16.98
CA TYR A 175 6.07 19.47 16.89
C TYR A 175 6.40 20.93 17.26
N THR A 176 5.39 21.78 17.43
CA THR A 176 5.58 23.18 17.84
C THR A 176 5.55 23.41 19.34
N ALA A 177 5.22 22.43 20.19
CA ALA A 177 5.01 22.66 21.61
C ALA A 177 5.19 21.42 22.53
N GLY A 178 6.26 20.63 22.45
CA GLY A 178 6.39 19.54 23.41
C GLY A 178 7.69 18.76 23.38
N ASP A 179 7.96 18.05 24.48
CA ASP A 179 9.14 17.23 24.72
C ASP A 179 9.26 16.09 23.67
N PRO A 180 10.42 15.97 22.96
CA PRO A 180 10.62 14.96 21.90
C PRO A 180 10.44 13.50 22.36
N ARG A 181 10.46 13.23 23.66
CA ARG A 181 10.36 11.87 24.22
C ARG A 181 8.92 11.33 24.25
N GLN A 182 7.90 12.19 24.21
CA GLN A 182 6.50 11.75 24.21
C GLN A 182 5.95 11.46 22.81
N THR A 183 6.60 11.94 21.76
CA THR A 183 6.15 11.83 20.37
C THR A 183 6.34 10.43 19.79
N LEU A 184 7.31 9.64 20.29
CA LEU A 184 7.59 8.29 19.80
C LEU A 184 6.53 7.23 20.18
N ALA A 185 5.68 7.53 21.17
CA ALA A 185 4.68 6.58 21.68
C ALA A 185 3.35 6.58 20.90
N GLN A 186 3.13 7.51 19.97
CA GLN A 186 1.87 7.68 19.25
C GLN A 186 1.96 7.32 17.75
N THR A 187 3.08 6.78 17.29
CA THR A 187 3.21 6.30 15.91
C THR A 187 2.41 5.00 15.79
N GLY A 188 1.23 5.08 15.19
CA GLY A 188 0.43 3.89 14.92
C GLY A 188 1.13 3.02 13.88
N SER A 189 1.51 1.79 14.24
CA SER A 189 1.94 0.79 13.25
C SER A 189 0.83 -0.21 13.01
N VAL A 190 0.47 -0.42 11.77
CA VAL A 190 -0.52 -1.41 11.34
C VAL A 190 0.21 -2.50 10.56
N ARG A 191 0.02 -3.75 10.97
CA ARG A 191 0.53 -4.91 10.23
C ARG A 191 -0.56 -5.44 9.32
N VAL A 192 -0.23 -5.57 8.05
CA VAL A 192 -1.13 -6.04 7.00
C VAL A 192 -0.59 -7.34 6.45
N ASP A 193 -1.41 -8.38 6.47
CA ASP A 193 -1.13 -9.61 5.73
C ASP A 193 -1.70 -9.46 4.32
N LEU A 194 -0.83 -9.44 3.32
CA LEU A 194 -1.20 -9.26 1.92
C LEU A 194 -2.07 -10.40 1.37
N ILE A 195 -1.93 -11.62 1.91
CA ILE A 195 -2.76 -12.75 1.50
C ILE A 195 -4.20 -12.56 2.01
N ALA A 196 -4.36 -12.22 3.28
CA ALA A 196 -5.66 -11.93 3.87
C ALA A 196 -6.32 -10.69 3.23
N ALA A 197 -5.53 -9.67 2.92
CA ALA A 197 -5.98 -8.48 2.22
C ALA A 197 -6.52 -8.79 0.81
N GLY A 198 -5.81 -9.66 0.06
CA GLY A 198 -6.25 -10.11 -1.27
C GLY A 198 -7.55 -10.91 -1.26
N GLN A 199 -7.88 -11.57 -0.17
CA GLN A 199 -9.14 -12.30 0.00
C GLN A 199 -10.32 -11.42 0.44
N GLY A 200 -10.13 -10.10 0.55
CA GLY A 200 -11.16 -9.17 1.00
C GLY A 200 -11.44 -9.20 2.50
N LEU A 201 -10.63 -9.92 3.27
CA LEU A 201 -10.75 -10.06 4.72
C LEU A 201 -10.12 -8.90 5.49
N SER A 202 -9.44 -7.99 4.81
CA SER A 202 -8.78 -6.84 5.43
C SER A 202 -9.44 -5.53 5.03
N PRO A 203 -9.51 -4.55 5.96
CA PRO A 203 -10.01 -3.23 5.66
C PRO A 203 -9.14 -2.52 4.60
N ASP A 204 -9.73 -1.55 3.94
CA ASP A 204 -9.05 -0.69 2.97
C ASP A 204 -7.99 0.15 3.67
N TYR A 205 -6.72 -0.20 3.50
CA TYR A 205 -5.63 0.54 4.13
C TYR A 205 -5.32 1.78 3.30
N ARG A 206 -5.98 2.87 3.67
CA ARG A 206 -5.63 4.18 3.16
C ARG A 206 -4.31 4.63 3.77
N ILE A 207 -3.43 5.15 2.94
CA ILE A 207 -2.12 5.62 3.35
C ILE A 207 -2.16 7.14 3.43
N ASP A 208 -1.71 7.68 4.55
CA ASP A 208 -1.63 9.11 4.79
C ASP A 208 -0.29 9.69 4.32
N ASP A 209 -0.25 11.01 4.15
CA ASP A 209 0.98 11.72 3.78
C ASP A 209 2.08 11.51 4.83
N GLY A 210 3.31 11.27 4.37
CA GLY A 210 4.44 10.98 5.24
C GLY A 210 4.51 9.55 5.79
N SER A 211 3.61 8.65 5.39
CA SER A 211 3.62 7.26 5.84
C SER A 211 4.85 6.50 5.35
N VAL A 212 5.30 5.54 6.17
CA VAL A 212 6.38 4.61 5.84
C VAL A 212 5.83 3.20 5.74
N ILE A 213 6.02 2.57 4.60
CA ILE A 213 5.65 1.19 4.32
C ILE A 213 6.91 0.35 4.39
N MET A 214 6.95 -0.59 5.32
CA MET A 214 8.07 -1.51 5.50
C MET A 214 7.66 -2.92 5.09
N VAL A 215 8.28 -3.42 4.04
CA VAL A 215 8.15 -4.81 3.61
C VAL A 215 9.30 -5.60 4.21
N ARG A 216 8.99 -6.54 5.11
CA ARG A 216 10.02 -7.38 5.73
C ARG A 216 10.52 -8.42 4.74
N GLU A 217 11.75 -8.85 4.91
CA GLU A 217 12.25 -10.03 4.24
C GLU A 217 11.66 -11.29 4.88
N HIS A 218 11.45 -12.30 4.09
CA HIS A 218 11.07 -13.62 4.57
C HIS A 218 12.27 -14.26 5.25
N GLU A 219 12.13 -14.59 6.53
CA GLU A 219 13.16 -15.38 7.21
C GLU A 219 13.14 -16.80 6.64
N PRO A 220 14.26 -17.28 6.05
CA PRO A 220 14.31 -18.64 5.50
C PRO A 220 14.10 -19.63 6.63
N LYS A 221 13.09 -20.49 6.49
CA LYS A 221 12.88 -21.59 7.42
C LYS A 221 13.95 -22.65 7.14
N THR A 222 14.63 -23.05 8.19
CA THR A 222 15.67 -24.06 8.09
C THR A 222 15.26 -25.34 8.82
N ILE A 223 15.67 -26.48 8.31
CA ILE A 223 15.56 -27.79 8.97
C ILE A 223 16.94 -28.34 9.22
N GLN A 224 17.16 -28.97 10.37
CA GLN A 224 18.39 -29.70 10.65
C GLN A 224 18.17 -31.17 10.33
N VAL A 225 19.01 -31.70 9.45
CA VAL A 225 19.02 -33.13 9.12
C VAL A 225 20.29 -33.72 9.72
N ILE A 226 20.12 -34.55 10.73
CA ILE A 226 21.19 -35.19 11.49
C ILE A 226 20.97 -36.71 11.54
N GLY A 227 22.03 -37.46 11.74
CA GLY A 227 22.01 -38.91 11.88
C GLY A 227 22.67 -39.62 10.68
N LEU A 228 22.10 -40.77 10.29
CA LEU A 228 22.66 -41.65 9.24
C LEU A 228 22.40 -41.14 7.81
N VAL A 229 22.68 -39.87 7.56
CA VAL A 229 22.63 -39.24 6.22
C VAL A 229 24.04 -38.94 5.73
N ARG A 230 24.22 -38.84 4.41
CA ARG A 230 25.55 -38.60 3.82
C ARG A 230 26.14 -37.27 4.14
N LYS A 231 25.27 -36.22 4.29
CA LYS A 231 25.67 -34.86 4.60
C LYS A 231 24.71 -34.31 5.70
N PRO A 232 25.04 -34.56 6.99
CA PRO A 232 24.29 -33.92 8.07
C PRO A 232 24.52 -32.41 7.99
N ASP A 233 23.44 -31.63 7.80
CA ASP A 233 23.54 -30.19 7.62
C ASP A 233 22.21 -29.51 7.97
N GLN A 234 22.28 -28.19 8.09
CA GLN A 234 21.12 -27.32 8.15
C GLN A 234 20.70 -26.94 6.71
N LEU A 235 19.50 -27.39 6.33
CA LEU A 235 18.98 -27.16 5.00
C LEU A 235 17.93 -26.07 5.04
N GLU A 236 17.99 -25.13 4.08
CA GLU A 236 16.96 -24.14 3.88
C GLU A 236 15.76 -24.75 3.15
N ILE A 237 14.56 -24.48 3.67
CA ILE A 237 13.31 -24.89 3.04
C ILE A 237 12.95 -23.81 2.00
N PRO A 238 12.85 -24.19 0.69
CA PRO A 238 12.36 -23.26 -0.31
C PRO A 238 10.96 -22.76 0.04
N PRO A 239 10.66 -21.45 -0.07
CA PRO A 239 9.38 -20.88 0.35
C PRO A 239 8.17 -21.47 -0.40
N ASP A 240 8.38 -21.97 -1.61
CA ASP A 240 7.33 -22.46 -2.51
C ASP A 240 7.08 -23.98 -2.43
N LYS A 241 7.82 -24.71 -1.58
CA LYS A 241 7.72 -26.17 -1.51
C LYS A 241 7.47 -26.66 -0.10
N GLU A 242 6.51 -27.58 0.03
CA GLU A 242 6.42 -28.41 1.21
C GLU A 242 7.54 -29.44 1.16
N VAL A 243 8.50 -29.35 2.07
CA VAL A 243 9.57 -30.36 2.19
C VAL A 243 9.10 -31.46 3.12
N ARG A 244 8.93 -32.66 2.57
CA ARG A 244 8.58 -33.86 3.31
C ARG A 244 9.86 -34.54 3.84
N LEU A 245 9.70 -35.47 4.78
CA LEU A 245 10.82 -36.19 5.38
C LEU A 245 11.76 -36.82 4.33
N LEU A 246 11.20 -37.45 3.30
CA LEU A 246 11.98 -38.07 2.23
C LEU A 246 12.74 -37.05 1.37
N ASP A 247 12.13 -35.87 1.15
CA ASP A 247 12.76 -34.78 0.42
C ASP A 247 13.95 -34.23 1.23
N ALA A 248 13.79 -34.06 2.54
CA ALA A 248 14.85 -33.62 3.43
C ALA A 248 16.04 -34.62 3.43
N ILE A 249 15.74 -35.91 3.49
CA ILE A 249 16.79 -36.97 3.39
C ILE A 249 17.47 -36.93 2.02
N ALA A 250 16.72 -36.74 0.96
CA ALA A 250 17.27 -36.62 -0.39
C ALA A 250 18.17 -35.38 -0.53
N MET A 251 17.76 -34.25 0.01
CA MET A 251 18.55 -32.99 0.06
C MET A 251 19.85 -33.18 0.87
N ALA A 252 19.83 -34.01 1.93
CA ALA A 252 21.00 -34.39 2.69
C ALA A 252 21.89 -35.46 2.02
N GLY A 253 21.62 -35.75 0.75
CA GLY A 253 22.41 -36.72 -0.05
C GLY A 253 22.02 -38.17 0.15
N GLY A 254 20.88 -38.47 0.76
CA GLY A 254 20.35 -39.78 1.04
C GLY A 254 20.95 -40.43 2.30
N LEU A 255 20.53 -41.66 2.60
CA LEU A 255 21.02 -42.44 3.72
C LEU A 255 22.41 -42.97 3.48
N THR A 256 23.20 -43.13 4.54
CA THR A 256 24.52 -43.76 4.50
C THR A 256 24.32 -45.28 4.47
N GLN A 257 24.57 -45.93 3.32
CA GLN A 257 24.25 -47.33 3.08
C GLN A 257 24.94 -48.35 4.03
N GLU A 258 26.11 -48.00 4.60
CA GLU A 258 26.84 -48.91 5.48
C GLU A 258 26.24 -49.06 6.90
N LEU A 259 25.34 -48.18 7.29
CA LEU A 259 24.80 -48.13 8.67
C LEU A 259 23.26 -48.19 8.72
N ALA A 260 22.58 -48.07 7.59
CA ALA A 260 21.13 -48.08 7.51
C ALA A 260 20.51 -49.48 7.48
N ASP A 261 21.30 -50.53 7.34
CA ASP A 261 20.89 -51.93 7.22
C ASP A 261 21.06 -52.75 8.51
N LYS A 262 21.25 -52.12 9.67
CA LYS A 262 21.32 -52.79 10.97
C LYS A 262 20.18 -52.42 11.90
#